data_ce5a2d99e095c5be161b10e6ab66cf41
#
_entry.id   ce5a2d99e095c5be161b10e6ab66cf41
#
_cell.length_a   1.000
_cell.length_b   1.000
_cell.length_c   1.000
_cell.angle_alpha   90.00
_cell.angle_beta   90.00
_cell.angle_gamma   90.00
#
_symmetry.space_group_name_H-M   'P 1'
#
loop_
_entity.id
_entity.type
_entity.pdbx_description
1 polymer ?
#
loop_
_entity_poly.entity_id
_entity_poly.type
_entity_poly.pdbx_seq_one_letter_code
_entity_poly.pdbx_strand_id
1 'polypeptide(L)'
;MNIYETIYMLAAIEELPLEHTFFKSRYFPTDDMMDVFNTSKVLADYREGSRKKAPFVVPRIGSLPVGREGFKTYELEPAYIGLSMPLTIDQLQKRGFGESIMSGMTPEERARHLQLHDMEELSARISRTEEWMACQVMLNNGCVMRHETDVKDVYEDVEVKFYDEATNPALFTPTATWTHSTIATNGKITVGNWYEDIYQMVARQKRRGMPATDLLVASDVGAFLMEDPWVIRMLDNRRVEMGRIQPTELTEYVTHLGAFNFKGRMLDILVSDGGYEDEDGTDKAYIDDGSAIVTAPDVGRGLYGAITQMERDEEFHTYAGKRVPQHIADIKSQTKETKVASSPLMVPKRKNPWCVAKKVLG
;
A
#
# COMPACT_ATOMS: atom_id res chain seq x y z
N MET A 1 18.48 33.91 -2.67
CA MET A 1 17.47 32.85 -2.53
C MET A 1 18.09 31.73 -1.70
N ASN A 2 17.56 31.46 -0.53
CA ASN A 2 18.18 30.50 0.38
C ASN A 2 17.54 29.14 0.14
N ILE A 3 18.22 28.24 -0.56
CA ILE A 3 17.73 26.89 -0.92
C ILE A 3 17.46 25.98 0.28
N TYR A 4 17.88 26.40 1.47
CA TYR A 4 17.71 25.68 2.72
C TYR A 4 16.45 26.09 3.50
N GLU A 5 15.59 26.94 2.91
CA GLU A 5 14.30 27.24 3.49
C GLU A 5 13.30 26.14 3.11
N THR A 6 12.49 25.72 4.08
CA THR A 6 11.54 24.61 3.95
C THR A 6 10.58 24.78 2.77
N ILE A 7 10.15 26.00 2.47
CA ILE A 7 9.24 26.31 1.34
C ILE A 7 9.89 25.94 0.00
N TYR A 8 11.18 26.25 -0.21
CA TYR A 8 11.87 25.91 -1.46
C TYR A 8 12.19 24.42 -1.54
N MET A 9 12.45 23.77 -0.41
CA MET A 9 12.65 22.33 -0.36
C MET A 9 11.33 21.57 -0.60
N LEU A 10 10.18 22.07 -0.12
CA LEU A 10 8.87 21.52 -0.45
C LEU A 10 8.62 21.53 -1.95
N ALA A 11 8.84 22.68 -2.61
CA ALA A 11 8.70 22.78 -4.06
C ALA A 11 9.67 21.83 -4.80
N ALA A 12 10.87 21.65 -4.30
CA ALA A 12 11.85 20.74 -4.89
C ALA A 12 11.41 19.27 -4.75
N ILE A 13 10.86 18.86 -3.60
CA ILE A 13 10.35 17.47 -3.40
C ILE A 13 9.17 17.17 -4.33
N GLU A 14 8.29 18.14 -4.60
CA GLU A 14 7.17 17.95 -5.52
C GLU A 14 7.62 17.69 -6.97
N GLU A 15 8.81 18.19 -7.35
CA GLU A 15 9.39 17.99 -8.68
C GLU A 15 10.23 16.71 -8.79
N LEU A 16 10.58 16.06 -7.67
CA LEU A 16 11.38 14.83 -7.69
C LEU A 16 10.56 13.65 -8.22
N PRO A 17 11.17 12.79 -9.05
CA PRO A 17 10.54 11.54 -9.45
C PRO A 17 10.39 10.64 -8.23
N LEU A 18 9.15 10.40 -7.80
CA LEU A 18 8.87 9.44 -6.73
C LEU A 18 8.94 8.02 -7.28
N GLU A 19 9.40 7.07 -6.46
CA GLU A 19 9.30 5.64 -6.77
C GLU A 19 7.85 5.26 -7.13
N HIS A 20 7.70 4.46 -8.17
CA HIS A 20 6.38 3.97 -8.57
C HIS A 20 5.87 2.99 -7.52
N THR A 21 4.85 3.42 -6.79
CA THR A 21 4.12 2.59 -5.83
C THR A 21 2.94 1.91 -6.55
N PHE A 22 2.75 0.60 -6.36
CA PHE A 22 1.65 -0.13 -6.97
C PHE A 22 0.44 -0.25 -6.03
N PHE A 23 0.66 -0.79 -4.83
CA PHE A 23 -0.42 -1.09 -3.88
C PHE A 23 -1.08 0.18 -3.36
N LYS A 24 -0.28 1.17 -3.00
CA LYS A 24 -0.76 2.47 -2.56
C LYS A 24 -1.52 3.17 -3.68
N SER A 25 -0.93 3.33 -4.85
CA SER A 25 -1.53 4.09 -5.93
C SER A 25 -2.79 3.44 -6.50
N ARG A 26 -2.85 2.11 -6.57
CA ARG A 26 -4.00 1.38 -7.09
C ARG A 26 -5.12 1.20 -6.08
N TYR A 27 -4.81 0.87 -4.83
CA TYR A 27 -5.79 0.48 -3.82
C TYR A 27 -6.08 1.58 -2.79
N PHE A 28 -5.12 2.46 -2.53
CA PHE A 28 -5.22 3.57 -1.56
C PHE A 28 -4.82 4.91 -2.18
N PRO A 29 -5.47 5.34 -3.26
CA PRO A 29 -5.18 6.63 -3.86
C PRO A 29 -5.42 7.75 -2.85
N THR A 30 -4.60 8.81 -2.92
CA THR A 30 -4.67 9.99 -2.07
C THR A 30 -5.16 11.18 -2.89
N ASP A 31 -6.17 11.87 -2.39
CA ASP A 31 -6.60 13.17 -2.92
C ASP A 31 -5.94 14.29 -2.09
N ASP A 32 -5.07 15.07 -2.72
CA ASP A 32 -4.28 16.10 -2.04
C ASP A 32 -5.15 17.17 -1.35
N MET A 33 -6.36 17.40 -1.83
CA MET A 33 -7.27 18.37 -1.23
C MET A 33 -8.07 17.83 -0.03
N MET A 34 -8.35 16.53 -0.02
CA MET A 34 -9.24 15.93 0.97
C MET A 34 -8.53 15.05 2.00
N ASP A 35 -7.40 14.45 1.62
CA ASP A 35 -6.75 13.41 2.40
C ASP A 35 -5.48 13.91 3.12
N VAL A 36 -5.12 15.19 2.94
CA VAL A 36 -4.02 15.85 3.66
C VAL A 36 -4.60 16.80 4.70
N PHE A 37 -4.35 16.51 5.98
CA PHE A 37 -4.94 17.21 7.12
C PHE A 37 -3.98 18.28 7.66
N ASN A 38 -4.55 19.36 8.21
CA ASN A 38 -3.81 20.42 8.90
C ASN A 38 -3.61 20.11 10.40
N THR A 39 -3.98 18.92 10.85
CA THR A 39 -3.86 18.44 12.23
C THR A 39 -3.07 17.14 12.26
N SER A 40 -2.42 16.85 13.39
CA SER A 40 -1.71 15.57 13.58
C SER A 40 -2.64 14.36 13.53
N LYS A 41 -3.92 14.56 13.89
CA LYS A 41 -4.95 13.53 13.87
C LYS A 41 -5.76 13.60 12.59
N VAL A 42 -6.00 12.44 11.99
CA VAL A 42 -6.80 12.31 10.76
C VAL A 42 -8.19 11.76 11.11
N LEU A 43 -9.20 12.28 10.40
CA LEU A 43 -10.57 11.85 10.57
C LEU A 43 -10.95 10.89 9.45
N ALA A 44 -11.25 9.65 9.79
CA ALA A 44 -11.73 8.65 8.85
C ALA A 44 -13.23 8.44 9.04
N ASP A 45 -14.02 8.84 8.06
CA ASP A 45 -15.46 8.62 8.05
C ASP A 45 -15.79 7.24 7.51
N TYR A 46 -16.52 6.48 8.31
CA TYR A 46 -16.86 5.11 8.03
C TYR A 46 -18.35 4.95 7.80
N ARG A 47 -18.70 4.43 6.64
CA ARG A 47 -20.09 4.11 6.30
C ARG A 47 -20.23 2.63 5.97
N GLU A 48 -21.09 1.90 6.68
CA GLU A 48 -21.33 0.48 6.39
C GLU A 48 -22.06 0.25 5.06
N GLY A 49 -22.81 1.20 4.58
CA GLY A 49 -23.62 1.12 3.37
C GLY A 49 -24.81 0.18 3.52
N SER A 50 -26.03 0.69 3.36
CA SER A 50 -27.24 -0.12 3.39
C SER A 50 -27.54 -0.74 2.03
N ARG A 51 -27.92 -2.01 2.07
CA ARG A 51 -28.43 -2.73 0.89
C ARG A 51 -29.90 -3.11 1.07
N LYS A 52 -30.62 -2.33 1.91
CA LYS A 52 -32.03 -2.57 2.16
C LYS A 52 -32.84 -2.28 0.90
N LYS A 53 -33.68 -3.23 0.51
CA LYS A 53 -34.62 -3.04 -0.58
C LYS A 53 -35.70 -2.03 -0.16
N ALA A 54 -36.10 -1.15 -1.06
CA ALA A 54 -37.23 -0.27 -0.83
C ALA A 54 -38.52 -1.10 -0.67
N PRO A 55 -39.32 -0.86 0.40
CA PRO A 55 -40.61 -1.52 0.56
C PRO A 55 -41.64 -0.95 -0.43
N PHE A 56 -42.55 -1.80 -0.87
CA PHE A 56 -43.73 -1.34 -1.63
C PHE A 56 -44.75 -0.75 -0.67
N VAL A 57 -45.33 0.42 -1.05
CA VAL A 57 -46.30 1.14 -0.23
C VAL A 57 -47.59 1.23 -0.99
N VAL A 58 -48.72 1.08 -0.29
CA VAL A 58 -50.05 1.28 -0.89
C VAL A 58 -50.20 2.75 -1.29
N PRO A 59 -50.67 3.06 -2.51
CA PRO A 59 -50.74 4.44 -3.03
C PRO A 59 -51.47 5.45 -2.13
N ARG A 60 -52.34 4.99 -1.24
CA ARG A 60 -53.11 5.84 -0.32
C ARG A 60 -52.40 6.22 0.98
N ILE A 61 -51.25 5.55 1.32
CA ILE A 61 -50.54 5.77 2.58
C ILE A 61 -49.42 6.82 2.40
N GLY A 62 -49.06 7.17 1.17
CA GLY A 62 -47.99 8.10 0.87
C GLY A 62 -46.62 7.42 0.96
N SER A 63 -45.60 8.13 1.42
CA SER A 63 -44.23 7.64 1.55
C SER A 63 -43.96 7.13 2.95
N LEU A 64 -43.19 6.03 3.05
CA LEU A 64 -42.61 5.55 4.32
C LEU A 64 -41.34 6.34 4.62
N PRO A 65 -41.19 6.94 5.80
CA PRO A 65 -39.93 7.58 6.19
C PRO A 65 -38.85 6.52 6.37
N VAL A 66 -37.76 6.67 5.62
CA VAL A 66 -36.56 5.84 5.75
C VAL A 66 -35.56 6.61 6.57
N GLY A 67 -35.09 6.01 7.67
CA GLY A 67 -34.04 6.59 8.50
C GLY A 67 -32.74 6.74 7.69
N ARG A 68 -32.05 7.86 7.89
CA ARG A 68 -30.70 8.05 7.33
C ARG A 68 -29.73 7.11 8.03
N GLU A 69 -28.82 6.51 7.27
CA GLU A 69 -27.74 5.74 7.84
C GLU A 69 -26.77 6.69 8.54
N GLY A 70 -26.44 6.35 9.77
CA GLY A 70 -25.37 7.03 10.48
C GLY A 70 -24.01 6.67 9.86
N PHE A 71 -23.06 7.55 10.03
CA PHE A 71 -21.65 7.28 9.82
C PHE A 71 -20.95 7.31 11.17
N LYS A 72 -19.84 6.61 11.26
CA LYS A 72 -18.93 6.69 12.41
C LYS A 72 -17.68 7.39 11.94
N THR A 73 -17.29 8.42 12.63
CA THR A 73 -16.00 9.07 12.43
C THR A 73 -15.02 8.49 13.44
N TYR A 74 -13.93 7.93 12.96
CA TYR A 74 -12.82 7.52 13.79
C TYR A 74 -11.75 8.59 13.71
N GLU A 75 -11.30 9.04 14.87
CA GLU A 75 -10.14 9.87 15.01
C GLU A 75 -8.94 8.92 15.15
N LEU A 76 -8.05 8.96 14.16
CA LEU A 76 -6.87 8.11 14.09
C LEU A 76 -5.62 8.98 14.14
N GLU A 77 -4.59 8.50 14.81
CA GLU A 77 -3.30 9.15 14.88
C GLU A 77 -2.31 8.40 13.99
N PRO A 78 -1.93 8.97 12.82
CA PRO A 78 -0.94 8.37 11.96
C PRO A 78 0.43 8.32 12.61
N ALA A 79 1.21 7.28 12.32
CA ALA A 79 2.59 7.20 12.77
C ALA A 79 3.44 8.28 12.10
N TYR A 80 4.30 8.89 12.89
CA TYR A 80 5.30 9.83 12.39
C TYR A 80 6.50 9.06 11.87
N ILE A 81 6.88 9.33 10.63
CA ILE A 81 8.10 8.84 10.00
C ILE A 81 9.03 10.03 9.82
N GLY A 82 10.20 9.97 10.42
CA GLY A 82 11.22 11.02 10.27
C GLY A 82 12.57 10.39 9.99
N LEU A 83 13.09 10.63 8.80
CA LEU A 83 14.39 10.13 8.37
C LEU A 83 15.33 11.30 8.09
N SER A 84 16.60 11.20 8.50
CA SER A 84 17.60 12.22 8.23
C SER A 84 18.88 11.61 7.68
N MET A 85 19.56 12.37 6.79
CA MET A 85 20.88 12.07 6.30
C MET A 85 21.85 13.18 6.68
N PRO A 86 22.94 12.86 7.42
CA PRO A 86 23.93 13.84 7.79
C PRO A 86 24.89 14.12 6.62
N LEU A 87 25.17 15.39 6.38
CA LEU A 87 26.16 15.86 5.44
C LEU A 87 27.38 16.36 6.21
N THR A 88 28.52 15.68 6.05
CA THR A 88 29.77 16.01 6.74
C THR A 88 30.71 16.82 5.86
N ILE A 89 31.67 17.55 6.49
CA ILE A 89 32.69 18.32 5.79
C ILE A 89 33.52 17.41 4.86
N ASP A 90 33.81 16.21 5.29
CA ASP A 90 34.58 15.22 4.50
C ASP A 90 33.91 14.87 3.18
N GLN A 91 32.57 14.76 3.15
CA GLN A 91 31.81 14.46 1.93
C GLN A 91 31.85 15.65 0.95
N LEU A 92 31.94 16.88 1.45
CA LEU A 92 32.04 18.05 0.60
C LEU A 92 33.46 18.25 0.00
N GLN A 93 34.50 17.81 0.73
CA GLN A 93 35.88 17.94 0.28
C GLN A 93 36.32 16.76 -0.60
N LYS A 94 35.75 15.59 -0.42
CA LYS A 94 36.05 14.39 -1.22
C LYS A 94 35.14 14.31 -2.44
N ARG A 95 35.66 13.71 -3.49
CA ARG A 95 34.87 13.43 -4.71
C ARG A 95 33.72 12.48 -4.38
N GLY A 96 32.50 12.83 -4.79
CA GLY A 96 31.32 11.98 -4.65
C GLY A 96 31.29 10.80 -5.63
N PHE A 97 30.45 9.83 -5.36
CA PHE A 97 30.15 8.73 -6.29
C PHE A 97 29.52 9.28 -7.58
N GLY A 98 29.96 8.78 -8.73
CA GLY A 98 29.47 9.24 -10.03
C GLY A 98 30.06 10.56 -10.55
N GLU A 99 30.83 11.30 -9.74
CA GLU A 99 31.49 12.54 -10.15
C GLU A 99 32.69 12.23 -11.06
N SER A 100 32.84 12.97 -12.17
CA SER A 100 33.97 12.80 -13.08
C SER A 100 35.31 13.04 -12.38
N ILE A 101 36.36 12.31 -12.77
CA ILE A 101 37.71 12.43 -12.20
C ILE A 101 38.26 13.86 -12.35
N MET A 102 37.86 14.58 -13.39
CA MET A 102 38.22 15.98 -13.68
C MET A 102 37.05 16.93 -13.41
N SER A 103 36.18 16.60 -12.44
CA SER A 103 35.06 17.45 -12.08
C SER A 103 35.58 18.79 -11.51
N GLY A 104 35.10 19.90 -12.06
CA GLY A 104 35.32 21.23 -11.55
C GLY A 104 34.24 21.71 -10.57
N MET A 105 33.43 20.79 -10.02
CA MET A 105 32.35 21.13 -9.11
C MET A 105 32.88 21.82 -7.85
N THR A 106 32.25 22.93 -7.53
CA THR A 106 32.54 23.65 -6.27
C THR A 106 31.93 22.88 -5.09
N PRO A 107 32.44 23.05 -3.85
CA PRO A 107 31.83 22.44 -2.66
C PRO A 107 30.35 22.80 -2.48
N GLU A 108 29.94 24.00 -2.90
CA GLU A 108 28.55 24.44 -2.83
C GLU A 108 27.67 23.72 -3.83
N GLU A 109 28.12 23.52 -5.05
CA GLU A 109 27.39 22.71 -6.06
C GLU A 109 27.27 21.25 -5.64
N ARG A 110 28.35 20.70 -5.06
CA ARG A 110 28.33 19.33 -4.51
C ARG A 110 27.36 19.22 -3.36
N ALA A 111 27.28 20.19 -2.46
CA ALA A 111 26.31 20.21 -1.37
C ALA A 111 24.86 20.20 -1.88
N ARG A 112 24.56 20.97 -2.93
CA ARG A 112 23.21 20.98 -3.53
C ARG A 112 22.87 19.65 -4.18
N HIS A 113 23.81 19.07 -4.91
CA HIS A 113 23.61 17.77 -5.56
C HIS A 113 23.37 16.66 -4.53
N LEU A 114 24.16 16.61 -3.47
CA LEU A 114 24.00 15.66 -2.38
C LEU A 114 22.65 15.86 -1.67
N GLN A 115 22.27 17.10 -1.39
CA GLN A 115 20.97 17.38 -0.75
C GLN A 115 19.78 16.89 -1.57
N LEU A 116 19.79 17.09 -2.89
CA LEU A 116 18.73 16.59 -3.75
C LEU A 116 18.69 15.05 -3.76
N HIS A 117 19.84 14.43 -3.87
CA HIS A 117 19.94 12.96 -3.83
C HIS A 117 19.51 12.38 -2.49
N ASP A 118 19.89 13.01 -1.37
CA ASP A 118 19.42 12.62 -0.03
C ASP A 118 17.89 12.71 0.08
N MET A 119 17.30 13.79 -0.47
CA MET A 119 15.82 13.94 -0.47
C MET A 119 15.13 12.89 -1.33
N GLU A 120 15.70 12.50 -2.48
CA GLU A 120 15.20 11.39 -3.31
C GLU A 120 15.25 10.06 -2.54
N GLU A 121 16.39 9.72 -1.95
CA GLU A 121 16.57 8.47 -1.23
C GLU A 121 15.66 8.38 0.00
N LEU A 122 15.55 9.46 0.79
CA LEU A 122 14.66 9.51 1.94
C LEU A 122 13.19 9.39 1.53
N SER A 123 12.80 10.05 0.45
CA SER A 123 11.43 9.95 -0.09
C SER A 123 11.12 8.55 -0.60
N ALA A 124 12.08 7.87 -1.23
CA ALA A 124 11.94 6.49 -1.69
C ALA A 124 11.74 5.52 -0.52
N ARG A 125 12.51 5.66 0.56
CA ARG A 125 12.32 4.86 1.79
C ARG A 125 10.93 5.02 2.38
N ILE A 126 10.44 6.26 2.47
CA ILE A 126 9.07 6.53 2.95
C ILE A 126 8.03 5.89 2.00
N SER A 127 8.24 5.95 0.69
CA SER A 127 7.34 5.31 -0.29
C SER A 127 7.26 3.79 -0.10
N ARG A 128 8.38 3.11 0.18
CA ARG A 128 8.40 1.67 0.50
C ARG A 128 7.62 1.36 1.79
N THR A 129 7.75 2.20 2.81
CA THR A 129 6.96 2.05 4.05
C THR A 129 5.45 2.22 3.79
N GLU A 130 5.06 3.15 2.92
CA GLU A 130 3.66 3.34 2.52
C GLU A 130 3.11 2.15 1.73
N GLU A 131 3.92 1.55 0.85
CA GLU A 131 3.58 0.32 0.12
C GLU A 131 3.40 -0.86 1.09
N TRP A 132 4.35 -1.03 2.00
CA TRP A 132 4.25 -2.04 3.05
C TRP A 132 2.98 -1.86 3.89
N MET A 133 2.69 -0.63 4.33
CA MET A 133 1.49 -0.31 5.10
C MET A 133 0.21 -0.65 4.33
N ALA A 134 0.16 -0.35 3.03
CA ALA A 134 -0.98 -0.70 2.17
C ALA A 134 -1.21 -2.22 2.12
N CYS A 135 -0.14 -3.01 1.99
CA CYS A 135 -0.21 -4.47 2.01
C CYS A 135 -0.64 -5.02 3.38
N GLN A 136 -0.07 -4.50 4.48
CA GLN A 136 -0.44 -4.93 5.83
C GLN A 136 -1.90 -4.65 6.16
N VAL A 137 -2.41 -3.48 5.77
CA VAL A 137 -3.82 -3.14 5.96
C VAL A 137 -4.74 -4.10 5.20
N MET A 138 -4.38 -4.50 3.98
CA MET A 138 -5.15 -5.49 3.23
C MET A 138 -5.06 -6.89 3.85
N LEU A 139 -3.86 -7.34 4.25
CA LEU A 139 -3.62 -8.67 4.80
C LEU A 139 -4.19 -8.87 6.21
N ASN A 140 -3.97 -7.88 7.09
CA ASN A 140 -4.24 -7.99 8.53
C ASN A 140 -5.40 -7.13 9.01
N ASN A 141 -6.01 -6.35 8.10
CA ASN A 141 -7.08 -5.40 8.44
C ASN A 141 -6.66 -4.33 9.44
N GLY A 142 -5.41 -4.00 9.40
CA GLY A 142 -4.74 -3.05 10.27
C GLY A 142 -3.24 -3.07 10.03
N CYS A 143 -2.54 -2.22 10.74
CA CYS A 143 -1.10 -2.13 10.68
C CYS A 143 -0.56 -1.96 12.10
N VAL A 144 0.51 -2.68 12.41
CA VAL A 144 1.31 -2.46 13.63
C VAL A 144 2.48 -1.57 13.24
N MET A 145 2.48 -0.35 13.76
CA MET A 145 3.53 0.63 13.53
C MET A 145 4.48 0.61 14.72
N ARG A 146 5.70 0.17 14.46
CA ARG A 146 6.75 0.13 15.46
C ARG A 146 7.47 1.46 15.50
N HIS A 147 7.44 2.13 16.64
CA HIS A 147 8.19 3.36 16.89
C HIS A 147 9.50 3.03 17.57
N GLU A 148 10.60 3.41 16.96
CA GLU A 148 11.91 3.42 17.61
C GLU A 148 11.96 4.53 18.65
N THR A 149 12.47 4.22 19.83
CA THR A 149 12.69 5.19 20.90
C THR A 149 14.17 5.60 20.96
N ASP A 150 14.48 6.67 21.70
CA ASP A 150 15.86 7.11 21.93
C ASP A 150 16.71 6.06 22.67
N VAL A 151 16.08 5.05 23.25
CA VAL A 151 16.75 3.96 23.95
C VAL A 151 16.88 2.77 22.99
N LYS A 152 18.11 2.38 22.72
CA LYS A 152 18.42 1.23 21.85
C LYS A 152 17.64 -0.02 22.30
N ASP A 153 17.03 -0.71 21.34
CA ASP A 153 16.25 -1.94 21.54
C ASP A 153 14.95 -1.75 22.36
N VAL A 154 14.46 -0.52 22.52
CA VAL A 154 13.15 -0.23 23.12
C VAL A 154 12.22 0.33 22.05
N TYR A 155 11.12 -0.36 21.80
CA TYR A 155 10.13 -0.02 20.78
C TYR A 155 8.77 0.22 21.42
N GLU A 156 8.01 1.15 20.85
CA GLU A 156 6.59 1.35 21.19
C GLU A 156 5.76 0.93 19.97
N ASP A 157 4.99 -0.14 20.12
CA ASP A 157 4.14 -0.63 19.04
C ASP A 157 2.77 0.05 19.14
N VAL A 158 2.41 0.82 18.10
CA VAL A 158 1.07 1.39 17.93
C VAL A 158 0.30 0.55 16.91
N GLU A 159 -0.69 -0.18 17.40
CA GLU A 159 -1.54 -1.00 16.56
C GLU A 159 -2.79 -0.23 16.13
N VAL A 160 -2.99 -0.09 14.83
CA VAL A 160 -4.24 0.44 14.25
C VAL A 160 -5.01 -0.72 13.64
N LYS A 161 -6.16 -1.06 14.24
CA LYS A 161 -7.11 -2.07 13.71
C LYS A 161 -8.39 -1.39 13.28
N PHE A 162 -8.82 -1.67 12.05
CA PHE A 162 -10.06 -1.10 11.51
C PHE A 162 -11.28 -1.94 11.85
N TYR A 163 -11.11 -3.23 12.10
CA TYR A 163 -12.16 -4.18 12.45
C TYR A 163 -11.66 -5.22 13.44
N ASP A 164 -12.57 -5.76 14.23
CA ASP A 164 -12.32 -6.89 15.10
C ASP A 164 -12.10 -8.18 14.28
N GLU A 165 -11.05 -8.94 14.56
CA GLU A 165 -10.74 -10.20 13.87
C GLU A 165 -11.84 -11.23 14.03
N ALA A 166 -12.46 -11.34 15.21
CA ALA A 166 -13.51 -12.29 15.50
C ALA A 166 -14.77 -12.08 14.64
N THR A 167 -15.02 -10.84 14.25
CA THR A 167 -16.16 -10.43 13.42
C THR A 167 -15.77 -10.07 11.99
N ASN A 168 -14.49 -10.27 11.61
CA ASN A 168 -13.96 -9.85 10.32
C ASN A 168 -14.30 -10.86 9.22
N PRO A 169 -15.37 -10.63 8.43
CA PRO A 169 -15.71 -11.52 7.32
C PRO A 169 -14.78 -11.36 6.11
N ALA A 170 -13.77 -10.48 6.15
CA ALA A 170 -12.76 -10.37 5.09
C ALA A 170 -11.84 -11.58 5.05
N LEU A 171 -11.56 -12.18 6.20
CA LEU A 171 -10.74 -13.38 6.27
C LEU A 171 -11.51 -14.60 5.75
N PHE A 172 -10.93 -15.28 4.78
CA PHE A 172 -11.40 -16.55 4.24
C PHE A 172 -10.44 -17.66 4.68
N THR A 173 -10.96 -18.67 5.34
CA THR A 173 -10.17 -19.85 5.69
C THR A 173 -10.49 -20.95 4.70
N PRO A 174 -9.55 -21.40 3.86
CA PRO A 174 -9.72 -22.56 3.00
C PRO A 174 -10.04 -23.81 3.82
N THR A 175 -10.86 -24.69 3.28
CA THR A 175 -11.23 -25.97 3.96
C THR A 175 -10.03 -26.92 4.01
N ALA A 176 -9.15 -26.83 3.01
CA ALA A 176 -7.91 -27.58 2.88
C ALA A 176 -6.90 -26.75 2.09
N THR A 177 -5.62 -27.10 2.19
CA THR A 177 -4.56 -26.51 1.35
C THR A 177 -4.91 -26.70 -0.13
N TRP A 178 -4.51 -25.74 -0.94
CA TRP A 178 -4.76 -25.78 -2.38
C TRP A 178 -3.95 -26.90 -3.02
N THR A 179 -4.63 -27.62 -3.90
CA THR A 179 -4.04 -28.74 -4.65
C THR A 179 -4.20 -28.50 -6.14
N HIS A 180 -3.20 -28.92 -6.92
CA HIS A 180 -3.30 -28.87 -8.38
C HIS A 180 -4.47 -29.70 -8.90
N SER A 181 -4.98 -29.27 -10.04
CA SER A 181 -5.96 -30.04 -10.81
C SER A 181 -5.34 -31.34 -11.31
N THR A 182 -6.15 -32.39 -11.36
CA THR A 182 -5.70 -33.72 -11.81
C THR A 182 -6.36 -34.09 -13.13
N ILE A 183 -5.58 -34.69 -14.02
CA ILE A 183 -6.06 -35.24 -15.30
C ILE A 183 -6.13 -36.75 -15.18
N ALA A 184 -7.33 -37.29 -15.21
CA ALA A 184 -7.53 -38.76 -15.18
C ALA A 184 -7.12 -39.36 -16.56
N THR A 185 -6.86 -40.68 -16.57
CA THR A 185 -6.43 -41.42 -17.77
C THR A 185 -7.45 -41.33 -18.92
N ASN A 186 -8.71 -41.11 -18.60
CA ASN A 186 -9.79 -40.89 -19.60
C ASN A 186 -9.90 -39.42 -20.07
N GLY A 187 -8.93 -38.57 -19.74
CA GLY A 187 -8.90 -37.17 -20.12
C GLY A 187 -9.87 -36.26 -19.35
N LYS A 188 -10.58 -36.80 -18.33
CA LYS A 188 -11.42 -36.00 -17.45
C LYS A 188 -10.53 -35.21 -16.48
N ILE A 189 -10.78 -33.91 -16.37
CA ILE A 189 -10.10 -33.05 -15.43
C ILE A 189 -10.93 -32.93 -14.16
N THR A 190 -10.31 -33.12 -13.03
CA THR A 190 -10.83 -32.71 -11.73
C THR A 190 -10.10 -31.47 -11.31
N VAL A 191 -10.81 -30.35 -11.25
CA VAL A 191 -10.25 -29.04 -10.90
C VAL A 191 -9.85 -29.04 -9.44
N GLY A 192 -8.71 -28.44 -9.12
CA GLY A 192 -8.24 -28.27 -7.75
C GLY A 192 -9.21 -27.43 -6.90
N ASN A 193 -9.11 -27.59 -5.58
CA ASN A 193 -9.96 -26.86 -4.63
C ASN A 193 -9.77 -25.33 -4.68
N TRP A 194 -8.60 -24.86 -5.10
CA TRP A 194 -8.29 -23.44 -5.25
C TRP A 194 -9.31 -22.67 -6.09
N TYR A 195 -9.83 -23.30 -7.15
CA TYR A 195 -10.79 -22.66 -8.05
C TYR A 195 -12.14 -22.36 -7.36
N GLU A 196 -12.63 -23.30 -6.55
CA GLU A 196 -13.86 -23.11 -5.78
C GLU A 196 -13.67 -22.09 -4.66
N ASP A 197 -12.51 -22.09 -4.00
CA ASP A 197 -12.19 -21.14 -2.93
C ASP A 197 -12.13 -19.71 -3.47
N ILE A 198 -11.44 -19.47 -4.58
CA ILE A 198 -11.41 -18.14 -5.22
C ILE A 198 -12.83 -17.72 -5.63
N TYR A 199 -13.62 -18.63 -6.21
CA TYR A 199 -15.00 -18.33 -6.55
C TYR A 199 -15.83 -17.95 -5.32
N GLN A 200 -15.66 -18.62 -4.18
CA GLN A 200 -16.34 -18.28 -2.93
C GLN A 200 -15.88 -16.92 -2.37
N MET A 201 -14.59 -16.61 -2.43
CA MET A 201 -14.06 -15.30 -2.05
C MET A 201 -14.72 -14.18 -2.86
N VAL A 202 -14.79 -14.33 -4.18
CA VAL A 202 -15.47 -13.38 -5.08
C VAL A 202 -16.97 -13.30 -4.75
N ALA A 203 -17.62 -14.45 -4.49
CA ALA A 203 -19.02 -14.49 -4.13
C ALA A 203 -19.31 -13.74 -2.83
N ARG A 204 -18.44 -13.89 -1.81
CA ARG A 204 -18.53 -13.15 -0.55
C ARG A 204 -18.47 -11.63 -0.79
N GLN A 205 -17.51 -11.15 -1.60
CA GLN A 205 -17.38 -9.72 -1.91
C GLN A 205 -18.64 -9.20 -2.64
N LYS A 206 -19.07 -9.86 -3.69
CA LYS A 206 -20.27 -9.45 -4.45
C LYS A 206 -21.55 -9.50 -3.62
N ARG A 207 -21.69 -10.48 -2.72
CA ARG A 207 -22.85 -10.52 -1.79
C ARG A 207 -22.88 -9.33 -0.84
N ARG A 208 -21.73 -8.75 -0.51
CA ARG A 208 -21.61 -7.51 0.30
C ARG A 208 -21.81 -6.23 -0.53
N GLY A 209 -21.90 -6.35 -1.86
CA GLY A 209 -21.98 -5.20 -2.76
C GLY A 209 -20.64 -4.50 -2.96
N MET A 210 -19.54 -5.22 -2.71
CA MET A 210 -18.20 -4.75 -2.99
C MET A 210 -17.77 -5.21 -4.38
N PRO A 211 -17.02 -4.39 -5.13
CA PRO A 211 -16.43 -4.82 -6.37
C PRO A 211 -15.38 -5.91 -6.10
N ALA A 212 -15.19 -6.80 -7.06
CA ALA A 212 -14.17 -7.83 -7.04
C ALA A 212 -13.70 -8.00 -8.48
N THR A 213 -12.61 -7.37 -8.82
CA THR A 213 -12.02 -7.36 -10.17
C THR A 213 -10.61 -7.92 -10.17
N ASP A 214 -9.89 -7.76 -9.07
CA ASP A 214 -8.50 -8.11 -8.93
C ASP A 214 -8.33 -9.31 -8.00
N LEU A 215 -7.48 -10.24 -8.41
CA LEU A 215 -6.94 -11.30 -7.59
C LEU A 215 -5.44 -11.06 -7.42
N LEU A 216 -5.07 -10.55 -6.26
CA LEU A 216 -3.69 -10.29 -5.90
C LEU A 216 -3.15 -11.50 -5.14
N VAL A 217 -2.04 -12.04 -5.60
CA VAL A 217 -1.43 -13.25 -5.05
C VAL A 217 0.06 -13.07 -4.79
N ALA A 218 0.57 -13.81 -3.82
CA ALA A 218 2.00 -13.92 -3.60
C ALA A 218 2.69 -14.69 -4.75
N SER A 219 3.99 -14.57 -4.86
CA SER A 219 4.80 -15.18 -5.92
C SER A 219 4.63 -16.68 -6.03
N ASP A 220 4.65 -17.38 -4.90
CA ASP A 220 4.46 -18.83 -4.79
C ASP A 220 3.08 -19.28 -5.30
N VAL A 221 2.03 -18.56 -4.94
CA VAL A 221 0.66 -18.81 -5.42
C VAL A 221 0.53 -18.50 -6.91
N GLY A 222 1.22 -17.47 -7.40
CA GLY A 222 1.30 -17.14 -8.82
C GLY A 222 1.91 -18.28 -9.62
N ALA A 223 3.05 -18.82 -9.18
CA ALA A 223 3.72 -19.97 -9.79
C ALA A 223 2.83 -21.21 -9.75
N PHE A 224 2.20 -21.51 -8.59
CA PHE A 224 1.25 -22.61 -8.44
C PHE A 224 0.10 -22.55 -9.46
N LEU A 225 -0.49 -21.36 -9.68
CA LEU A 225 -1.57 -21.20 -10.65
C LEU A 225 -1.11 -21.42 -12.09
N MET A 226 0.11 -21.00 -12.44
CA MET A 226 0.66 -21.18 -13.78
C MET A 226 1.03 -22.62 -14.10
N GLU A 227 1.39 -23.41 -13.08
CA GLU A 227 1.72 -24.84 -13.21
C GLU A 227 0.49 -25.75 -13.22
N ASP A 228 -0.71 -25.22 -12.87
CA ASP A 228 -1.91 -26.02 -12.78
C ASP A 228 -2.34 -26.59 -14.16
N PRO A 229 -2.53 -27.92 -14.30
CA PRO A 229 -2.89 -28.55 -15.57
C PRO A 229 -4.23 -28.08 -16.15
N TRP A 230 -5.16 -27.65 -15.32
CA TRP A 230 -6.43 -27.09 -15.77
C TRP A 230 -6.24 -25.72 -16.41
N VAL A 231 -5.40 -24.86 -15.78
CA VAL A 231 -5.04 -23.55 -16.30
C VAL A 231 -4.36 -23.68 -17.65
N ILE A 232 -3.35 -24.54 -17.75
CA ILE A 232 -2.61 -24.79 -19.01
C ILE A 232 -3.57 -25.25 -20.11
N ARG A 233 -4.47 -26.18 -19.81
CA ARG A 233 -5.42 -26.70 -20.80
C ARG A 233 -6.49 -25.69 -21.21
N MET A 234 -6.90 -24.79 -20.32
CA MET A 234 -7.82 -23.70 -20.64
C MET A 234 -7.21 -22.69 -21.62
N LEU A 235 -5.92 -22.45 -21.49
CA LEU A 235 -5.17 -21.61 -22.42
C LEU A 235 -5.04 -22.23 -23.81
N ASP A 236 -4.94 -23.56 -23.90
CA ASP A 236 -4.84 -24.30 -25.16
C ASP A 236 -6.20 -24.45 -25.86
N ASN A 237 -7.30 -24.13 -25.22
CA ASN A 237 -8.64 -24.28 -25.77
C ASN A 237 -9.05 -23.08 -26.63
N ARG A 238 -8.75 -23.12 -27.91
CA ARG A 238 -9.03 -22.05 -28.89
C ARG A 238 -10.53 -21.78 -29.16
N ARG A 239 -11.43 -22.56 -28.63
CA ARG A 239 -12.89 -22.46 -28.91
C ARG A 239 -13.67 -21.60 -27.91
N VAL A 240 -13.12 -21.35 -26.73
CA VAL A 240 -13.78 -20.56 -25.66
C VAL A 240 -12.72 -19.69 -25.01
N GLU A 241 -12.87 -18.39 -25.08
CA GLU A 241 -12.04 -17.44 -24.31
C GLU A 241 -12.43 -17.53 -22.82
N MET A 242 -11.82 -18.46 -22.10
CA MET A 242 -12.00 -18.58 -20.64
C MET A 242 -11.01 -17.74 -19.85
N GLY A 243 -10.02 -17.19 -20.51
CA GLY A 243 -9.01 -16.31 -19.95
C GLY A 243 -7.99 -15.91 -20.99
N ARG A 244 -7.25 -14.87 -20.69
CA ARG A 244 -6.12 -14.41 -21.49
C ARG A 244 -4.93 -14.28 -20.55
N ILE A 245 -3.91 -15.11 -20.76
CA ILE A 245 -2.63 -14.95 -20.09
C ILE A 245 -1.72 -14.19 -21.06
N GLN A 246 -1.35 -13.02 -20.61
CA GLN A 246 -0.38 -12.17 -21.29
C GLN A 246 0.39 -11.44 -20.20
N PRO A 247 1.46 -12.07 -19.66
CA PRO A 247 2.24 -11.47 -18.60
C PRO A 247 2.73 -10.09 -19.03
N THR A 248 2.45 -9.10 -18.21
CA THR A 248 2.88 -7.72 -18.41
C THR A 248 3.37 -7.19 -17.07
N GLU A 249 4.61 -6.77 -17.02
CA GLU A 249 5.14 -6.08 -15.85
C GLU A 249 4.45 -4.72 -15.73
N LEU A 250 3.79 -4.48 -14.61
CA LEU A 250 3.15 -3.21 -14.31
C LEU A 250 4.09 -2.28 -13.55
N THR A 251 4.88 -2.87 -12.66
CA THR A 251 5.97 -2.24 -11.91
C THR A 251 7.09 -3.27 -11.77
N GLU A 252 8.25 -2.87 -11.27
CA GLU A 252 9.40 -3.75 -11.06
C GLU A 252 9.09 -4.99 -10.20
N TYR A 253 8.03 -4.94 -9.41
CA TYR A 253 7.68 -5.97 -8.43
C TYR A 253 6.22 -6.49 -8.53
N VAL A 254 5.46 -6.08 -9.55
CA VAL A 254 4.11 -6.60 -9.77
C VAL A 254 3.90 -6.94 -11.23
N THR A 255 3.57 -8.20 -11.46
CA THR A 255 3.28 -8.74 -12.79
C THR A 255 1.79 -9.04 -12.93
N HIS A 256 1.17 -8.50 -13.97
CA HIS A 256 -0.17 -8.88 -14.39
C HIS A 256 -0.08 -10.14 -15.25
N LEU A 257 -0.52 -11.28 -14.75
CA LEU A 257 -0.49 -12.53 -15.51
C LEU A 257 -1.56 -12.57 -16.60
N GLY A 258 -2.70 -11.95 -16.34
CA GLY A 258 -3.83 -11.95 -17.26
C GLY A 258 -5.17 -11.97 -16.55
N ALA A 259 -6.25 -12.17 -17.31
CA ALA A 259 -7.60 -12.23 -16.79
C ALA A 259 -8.16 -13.65 -16.87
N PHE A 260 -8.72 -14.13 -15.77
CA PHE A 260 -9.33 -15.46 -15.65
C PHE A 260 -10.81 -15.41 -15.36
N ASN A 261 -11.56 -16.35 -15.95
CA ASN A 261 -12.99 -16.48 -15.73
C ASN A 261 -13.31 -17.54 -14.65
N PHE A 262 -13.76 -17.09 -13.49
CA PHE A 262 -14.23 -17.94 -12.41
C PHE A 262 -15.75 -18.04 -12.43
N LYS A 263 -16.31 -19.06 -13.11
CA LYS A 263 -17.76 -19.29 -13.26
C LYS A 263 -18.53 -18.03 -13.70
N GLY A 264 -18.05 -17.39 -14.79
CA GLY A 264 -18.68 -16.18 -15.33
C GLY A 264 -18.25 -14.87 -14.66
N ARG A 265 -17.19 -14.88 -13.84
CA ARG A 265 -16.61 -13.70 -13.20
C ARG A 265 -15.17 -13.57 -13.61
N MET A 266 -14.88 -12.49 -14.34
CA MET A 266 -13.51 -12.17 -14.73
C MET A 266 -12.78 -11.54 -13.56
N LEU A 267 -11.56 -12.01 -13.31
CA LEU A 267 -10.59 -11.43 -12.38
C LEU A 267 -9.27 -11.24 -13.10
N ASP A 268 -8.67 -10.09 -12.89
CA ASP A 268 -7.28 -9.82 -13.26
C ASP A 268 -6.36 -10.42 -12.21
N ILE A 269 -5.44 -11.27 -12.62
CA ILE A 269 -4.48 -11.91 -11.71
C ILE A 269 -3.22 -11.07 -11.67
N LEU A 270 -2.89 -10.58 -10.49
CA LEU A 270 -1.74 -9.75 -10.18
C LEU A 270 -0.83 -10.52 -9.22
N VAL A 271 0.40 -10.77 -9.63
CA VAL A 271 1.40 -11.46 -8.81
C VAL A 271 2.37 -10.43 -8.26
N SER A 272 2.58 -10.48 -6.95
CA SER A 272 3.56 -9.66 -6.27
C SER A 272 4.84 -10.46 -6.02
N ASP A 273 5.93 -10.03 -6.65
CA ASP A 273 7.27 -10.59 -6.49
C ASP A 273 8.18 -9.66 -5.67
N GLY A 274 7.64 -8.53 -5.20
CA GLY A 274 8.41 -7.51 -4.52
C GLY A 274 8.58 -7.75 -3.04
N GLY A 275 9.67 -7.20 -2.53
CA GLY A 275 10.01 -7.22 -1.12
C GLY A 275 10.59 -5.89 -0.65
N TYR A 276 10.82 -5.82 0.63
CA TYR A 276 11.49 -4.72 1.31
C TYR A 276 12.50 -5.30 2.30
N GLU A 277 13.55 -4.54 2.56
CA GLU A 277 14.50 -4.83 3.62
C GLU A 277 13.95 -4.25 4.93
N ASP A 278 13.73 -5.11 5.92
CA ASP A 278 13.26 -4.72 7.25
C ASP A 278 14.40 -4.10 8.08
N GLU A 279 14.09 -3.52 9.22
CA GLU A 279 15.05 -2.91 10.16
C GLU A 279 16.17 -3.89 10.60
N ASP A 280 15.85 -5.17 10.63
CA ASP A 280 16.79 -6.25 10.94
C ASP A 280 17.77 -6.60 9.79
N GLY A 281 17.66 -5.93 8.63
CA GLY A 281 18.41 -6.25 7.41
C GLY A 281 17.96 -7.54 6.73
N THR A 282 16.76 -8.04 7.03
CA THR A 282 16.17 -9.21 6.38
C THR A 282 15.22 -8.79 5.26
N ASP A 283 15.35 -9.43 4.11
CA ASP A 283 14.40 -9.24 3.01
C ASP A 283 13.08 -9.92 3.32
N LYS A 284 11.99 -9.14 3.25
CA LYS A 284 10.61 -9.61 3.44
C LYS A 284 9.76 -9.27 2.24
N ALA A 285 8.86 -10.17 1.85
CA ALA A 285 7.90 -9.91 0.79
C ALA A 285 6.82 -8.91 1.26
N TYR A 286 6.32 -8.07 0.34
CA TYR A 286 5.16 -7.20 0.63
C TYR A 286 3.90 -8.02 0.92
N ILE A 287 3.73 -9.15 0.27
CA ILE A 287 2.62 -10.08 0.47
C ILE A 287 3.19 -11.40 0.94
N ASP A 288 2.77 -11.83 2.13
CA ASP A 288 3.20 -13.09 2.74
C ASP A 288 2.95 -14.28 1.80
N ASP A 289 3.88 -15.22 1.75
CA ASP A 289 3.77 -16.44 0.98
C ASP A 289 2.48 -17.21 1.31
N GLY A 290 1.92 -17.85 0.33
CA GLY A 290 0.65 -18.56 0.47
C GLY A 290 -0.56 -17.64 0.66
N SER A 291 -0.46 -16.35 0.32
CA SER A 291 -1.56 -15.40 0.48
C SER A 291 -2.24 -15.08 -0.85
N ALA A 292 -3.57 -14.95 -0.80
CA ALA A 292 -4.39 -14.53 -1.93
C ALA A 292 -5.45 -13.53 -1.48
N ILE A 293 -5.56 -12.40 -2.19
CA ILE A 293 -6.46 -11.29 -1.86
C ILE A 293 -7.36 -11.01 -3.06
N VAL A 294 -8.67 -11.09 -2.84
CA VAL A 294 -9.67 -10.65 -3.82
C VAL A 294 -10.11 -9.24 -3.45
N THR A 295 -9.91 -8.29 -4.34
CA THR A 295 -10.20 -6.87 -4.13
C THR A 295 -10.59 -6.17 -5.44
N ALA A 296 -10.56 -4.84 -5.44
CA ALA A 296 -10.71 -3.99 -6.61
C ALA A 296 -9.90 -2.70 -6.43
N PRO A 297 -9.62 -1.95 -7.47
CA PRO A 297 -9.00 -0.64 -7.36
C PRO A 297 -9.82 0.33 -6.49
N ASP A 298 -9.16 1.31 -5.88
CA ASP A 298 -9.78 2.42 -5.14
C ASP A 298 -10.65 1.99 -3.95
N VAL A 299 -10.21 0.97 -3.21
CA VAL A 299 -10.93 0.44 -2.03
C VAL A 299 -10.56 1.13 -0.72
N GLY A 300 -9.48 1.88 -0.70
CA GLY A 300 -8.97 2.62 0.46
C GLY A 300 -8.60 4.06 0.10
N ARG A 301 -8.06 4.77 1.09
CA ARG A 301 -7.45 6.09 0.96
C ARG A 301 -6.15 6.15 1.74
N GLY A 302 -5.16 6.85 1.19
CA GLY A 302 -3.96 7.23 1.91
C GLY A 302 -4.17 8.61 2.54
N LEU A 303 -4.24 8.66 3.87
CA LEU A 303 -4.42 9.88 4.64
C LEU A 303 -3.08 10.36 5.19
N TYR A 304 -2.89 11.67 5.31
CA TYR A 304 -1.67 12.26 5.83
C TYR A 304 -1.99 13.27 6.94
N GLY A 305 -1.36 13.08 8.09
CA GLY A 305 -1.40 14.04 9.20
C GLY A 305 -0.42 15.20 8.98
N ALA A 306 -0.70 16.35 9.59
CA ALA A 306 0.21 17.49 9.60
C ALA A 306 1.45 17.21 10.45
N ILE A 307 2.57 17.77 10.04
CA ILE A 307 3.85 17.65 10.71
C ILE A 307 4.24 19.01 11.28
N THR A 308 4.51 19.04 12.57
CA THR A 308 5.01 20.23 13.26
C THR A 308 6.50 20.07 13.49
N GLN A 309 7.27 21.04 13.03
CA GLN A 309 8.73 21.05 13.18
C GLN A 309 9.21 22.43 13.61
N MET A 310 10.35 22.47 14.32
CA MET A 310 11.03 23.71 14.67
C MET A 310 11.85 24.16 13.50
N GLU A 311 11.68 25.42 13.10
CA GLU A 311 12.45 26.04 12.02
C GLU A 311 13.64 26.84 12.55
N ARG A 312 14.38 27.50 11.64
CA ARG A 312 15.57 28.30 11.96
C ARG A 312 15.30 29.57 12.74
N ASP A 313 14.06 30.02 12.74
CA ASP A 313 13.55 31.15 13.53
C ASP A 313 13.27 30.79 15.00
N GLU A 314 13.56 29.53 15.36
CA GLU A 314 13.29 28.97 16.70
C GLU A 314 11.79 28.87 17.02
N GLU A 315 10.92 28.98 15.99
CA GLU A 315 9.47 28.82 16.13
C GLU A 315 9.00 27.49 15.57
N PHE A 316 7.83 27.00 16.07
CA PHE A 316 7.20 25.80 15.57
C PHE A 316 6.27 26.13 14.41
N HIS A 317 6.53 25.49 13.28
CA HIS A 317 5.70 25.59 12.08
C HIS A 317 5.04 24.25 11.79
N THR A 318 3.76 24.28 11.39
CA THR A 318 2.98 23.10 11.02
C THR A 318 2.76 23.09 9.52
N TYR A 319 3.17 22.00 8.88
CA TYR A 319 3.05 21.79 7.45
C TYR A 319 2.11 20.64 7.16
N ALA A 320 1.15 20.87 6.27
CA ALA A 320 0.30 19.83 5.70
C ALA A 320 0.92 19.38 4.37
N GLY A 321 1.36 18.13 4.30
CA GLY A 321 2.00 17.61 3.10
C GLY A 321 2.30 16.12 3.22
N LYS A 322 2.48 15.46 2.07
CA LYS A 322 2.87 14.05 2.02
C LYS A 322 4.32 13.84 2.44
N ARG A 323 5.17 14.81 2.16
CA ARG A 323 6.60 14.84 2.48
C ARG A 323 6.95 16.24 2.96
N VAL A 324 7.47 16.35 4.15
CA VAL A 324 7.87 17.62 4.74
C VAL A 324 9.37 17.59 4.98
N PRO A 325 10.15 18.32 4.15
CA PRO A 325 11.60 18.41 4.32
C PRO A 325 11.97 19.41 5.39
N GLN A 326 13.10 19.17 6.02
CA GLN A 326 13.72 20.06 6.99
C GLN A 326 15.23 20.04 6.81
N HIS A 327 15.87 21.19 6.94
CA HIS A 327 17.32 21.28 6.99
C HIS A 327 17.78 21.71 8.36
N ILE A 328 18.54 20.86 9.01
CA ILE A 328 19.10 21.07 10.34
C ILE A 328 20.59 21.36 10.19
N ALA A 329 21.09 22.40 10.83
CA ALA A 329 22.51 22.71 10.86
C ALA A 329 22.97 22.87 12.31
N ASP A 330 23.89 22.02 12.73
CA ASP A 330 24.54 22.13 14.04
C ASP A 330 25.92 22.76 13.89
N ILE A 331 26.05 23.96 14.45
CA ILE A 331 27.31 24.72 14.41
C ILE A 331 28.38 24.08 15.30
N LYS A 332 27.99 23.38 16.38
CA LYS A 332 28.93 22.77 17.32
C LYS A 332 29.62 21.55 16.71
N SER A 333 28.84 20.66 16.10
CA SER A 333 29.36 19.47 15.42
C SER A 333 29.82 19.74 13.99
N GLN A 334 29.54 20.94 13.45
CA GLN A 334 29.76 21.31 12.06
C GLN A 334 29.14 20.31 11.06
N THR A 335 27.96 19.80 11.40
CA THR A 335 27.18 18.91 10.57
C THR A 335 25.95 19.62 10.04
N LYS A 336 25.53 19.20 8.86
CA LYS A 336 24.24 19.55 8.27
C LYS A 336 23.47 18.28 8.07
N GLU A 337 22.18 18.33 8.30
CA GLU A 337 21.30 17.18 8.07
C GLU A 337 20.15 17.59 7.17
N THR A 338 19.86 16.75 6.20
CA THR A 338 18.64 16.83 5.42
C THR A 338 17.68 15.80 5.99
N LYS A 339 16.54 16.28 6.48
CA LYS A 339 15.48 15.43 7.05
C LYS A 339 14.26 15.49 6.14
N VAL A 340 13.61 14.36 5.95
CA VAL A 340 12.27 14.28 5.34
C VAL A 340 11.35 13.56 6.31
N ALA A 341 10.21 14.17 6.58
CA ALA A 341 9.20 13.62 7.47
C ALA A 341 7.88 13.37 6.72
N SER A 342 7.13 12.38 7.18
CA SER A 342 5.80 12.01 6.69
C SER A 342 4.96 11.45 7.83
N SER A 343 3.63 11.56 7.72
CA SER A 343 2.71 10.96 8.69
C SER A 343 1.56 10.27 7.96
N PRO A 344 1.84 9.15 7.26
CA PRO A 344 0.87 8.44 6.44
C PRO A 344 0.01 7.47 7.25
N LEU A 345 -1.23 7.26 6.80
CA LEU A 345 -2.10 6.20 7.28
C LEU A 345 -2.98 5.68 6.14
N MET A 346 -2.91 4.39 5.85
CA MET A 346 -3.74 3.75 4.85
C MET A 346 -5.05 3.27 5.49
N VAL A 347 -6.18 3.76 5.00
CA VAL A 347 -7.51 3.52 5.59
C VAL A 347 -8.48 2.94 4.55
N PRO A 348 -9.22 1.87 4.84
CA PRO A 348 -10.24 1.35 3.93
C PRO A 348 -11.45 2.28 3.85
N LYS A 349 -12.00 2.51 2.65
CA LYS A 349 -13.20 3.36 2.44
C LYS A 349 -14.48 2.75 3.00
N ARG A 350 -14.54 1.42 3.10
CA ARG A 350 -15.71 0.67 3.56
C ARG A 350 -15.28 -0.51 4.42
N LYS A 351 -16.19 -1.03 5.21
CA LYS A 351 -15.93 -2.23 6.01
C LYS A 351 -15.71 -3.45 5.12
N ASN A 352 -14.55 -4.10 5.28
CA ASN A 352 -14.16 -5.31 4.56
C ASN A 352 -14.24 -5.19 3.02
N PRO A 353 -13.51 -4.24 2.40
CA PRO A 353 -13.54 -4.05 0.95
C PRO A 353 -12.76 -5.12 0.18
N TRP A 354 -12.09 -6.03 0.86
CA TRP A 354 -11.32 -7.17 0.33
C TRP A 354 -11.70 -8.48 0.99
N CYS A 355 -11.24 -9.59 0.42
CA CYS A 355 -11.34 -10.92 0.99
C CYS A 355 -9.98 -11.60 0.89
N VAL A 356 -9.44 -12.03 2.02
CA VAL A 356 -8.07 -12.52 2.16
C VAL A 356 -8.07 -13.98 2.54
N ALA A 357 -7.28 -14.80 1.86
CA ALA A 357 -6.92 -16.15 2.27
C ALA A 357 -5.42 -16.20 2.55
N LYS A 358 -5.02 -16.78 3.66
CA LYS A 358 -3.62 -16.93 4.07
C LYS A 358 -3.26 -18.40 4.16
N LYS A 359 -1.98 -18.71 3.93
CA LYS A 359 -1.41 -20.07 4.01
C LYS A 359 -2.19 -21.07 3.16
N VAL A 360 -2.50 -20.68 1.92
CA VAL A 360 -3.30 -21.53 1.02
C VAL A 360 -2.52 -22.72 0.46
N LEU A 361 -1.18 -22.65 0.44
CA LEU A 361 -0.32 -23.72 -0.05
C LEU A 361 0.28 -24.60 1.05
N GLY A 362 0.06 -24.29 2.31
CA GLY A 362 0.50 -25.09 3.47
C GLY A 362 1.76 -24.57 4.11
#